data_742ef8b57fd977fb4c4897367237891c
#
_entry.id   742ef8b57fd977fb4c4897367237891c
#
_cell.length_a   1.000
_cell.length_b   1.000
_cell.length_c   1.000
_cell.angle_alpha   90.00
_cell.angle_beta   90.00
_cell.angle_gamma   90.00
#
_symmetry.space_group_name_H-M   'P 1'
#
loop_
_entity.id
_entity.type
_entity.pdbx_description
1 polymer ?
#
loop_
_entity_poly.entity_id
_entity_poly.type
_entity_poly.pdbx_seq_one_letter_code
_entity_poly.pdbx_strand_id
1 'polypeptide(L)'
;MPQIDDESALLKMTVAGICGTDVKMFKQPLSGGPVIMGHENIGYIAKAGAKFMERKGVKEGDLVFVEHYVPCFKCEWCHLGEYRHCAATDWRGNPDSRRYGYTTSDNPHHLWGGFAQYTYLPWNAVVHKVPAGVTPELAGIVTPMSNGIEWALFDCHVGYGARVLIQGPGQQGLSQVVACKQAGADLIIITGTSKDAKRLEIAKRLGADHAIDVQQEDPLARIMDITGGQGVDVVLDCAAGAGTAPVLLGVEAMKRKGGTLLVQGEMAEFPDFPLGKVTVKYITIKSARGHSFKACEMALQQLASHRFPLELVTTHTFGLKDAAYAIKSVGNEGAKDVIHVSLLPWQ
;
A
#
# COMPACT_ATOMS: atom_id res chain seq x y z
N MET A 1 -10.66 -28.41 -2.11
CA MET A 1 -9.31 -28.00 -1.68
C MET A 1 -8.31 -28.50 -2.71
N PRO A 2 -7.34 -27.70 -3.15
CA PRO A 2 -6.30 -28.14 -4.08
C PRO A 2 -5.40 -29.20 -3.44
N GLN A 3 -4.84 -30.06 -4.28
CA GLN A 3 -3.78 -30.96 -3.84
C GLN A 3 -2.49 -30.16 -3.66
N ILE A 4 -1.85 -30.32 -2.50
CA ILE A 4 -0.58 -29.69 -2.17
C ILE A 4 0.53 -30.71 -2.45
N ASP A 5 1.42 -30.34 -3.35
CA ASP A 5 2.61 -31.10 -3.74
C ASP A 5 3.85 -30.63 -2.94
N ASP A 6 5.02 -31.16 -3.32
CA ASP A 6 6.27 -30.88 -2.62
C ASP A 6 6.74 -29.42 -2.74
N GLU A 7 6.29 -28.69 -3.77
CA GLU A 7 6.71 -27.31 -4.06
C GLU A 7 5.63 -26.26 -3.79
N SER A 8 4.50 -26.64 -3.22
CA SER A 8 3.36 -25.74 -2.98
C SER A 8 2.93 -25.74 -1.51
N ALA A 9 2.05 -24.80 -1.16
CA ALA A 9 1.47 -24.73 0.16
C ALA A 9 0.02 -24.24 0.13
N LEU A 10 -0.67 -24.43 1.25
CA LEU A 10 -1.99 -23.91 1.55
C LEU A 10 -1.90 -22.95 2.71
N LEU A 11 -2.32 -21.70 2.50
CA LEU A 11 -2.45 -20.69 3.52
C LEU A 11 -3.86 -20.73 4.11
N LYS A 12 -4.00 -20.89 5.43
CA LYS A 12 -5.23 -20.62 6.14
C LYS A 12 -5.30 -19.13 6.45
N MET A 13 -6.13 -18.44 5.73
CA MET A 13 -6.29 -16.99 5.85
C MET A 13 -6.77 -16.62 7.26
N THR A 14 -6.18 -15.59 7.84
CA THR A 14 -6.57 -15.04 9.14
C THR A 14 -7.06 -13.63 9.00
N VAL A 15 -6.37 -12.82 8.19
CA VAL A 15 -6.71 -11.43 7.89
C VAL A 15 -6.47 -11.17 6.41
N ALA A 16 -7.40 -10.49 5.77
CA ALA A 16 -7.24 -9.97 4.42
C ALA A 16 -7.56 -8.47 4.41
N GLY A 17 -6.55 -7.64 4.18
CA GLY A 17 -6.73 -6.19 4.08
C GLY A 17 -7.52 -5.80 2.83
N ILE A 18 -8.25 -4.69 2.92
CA ILE A 18 -9.01 -4.13 1.80
C ILE A 18 -8.34 -2.86 1.29
N CYS A 19 -7.98 -2.87 0.03
CA CYS A 19 -7.36 -1.76 -0.67
C CYS A 19 -8.38 -0.93 -1.47
N GLY A 20 -8.05 0.31 -1.82
CA GLY A 20 -8.82 1.12 -2.77
C GLY A 20 -8.99 0.46 -4.14
N THR A 21 -8.08 -0.43 -4.53
CA THR A 21 -8.20 -1.22 -5.76
C THR A 21 -9.35 -2.23 -5.68
N ASP A 22 -9.60 -2.83 -4.50
CA ASP A 22 -10.75 -3.74 -4.32
C ASP A 22 -12.07 -2.97 -4.50
N VAL A 23 -12.14 -1.72 -4.05
CA VAL A 23 -13.31 -0.86 -4.28
C VAL A 23 -13.55 -0.63 -5.78
N LYS A 24 -12.49 -0.38 -6.55
CA LYS A 24 -12.59 -0.20 -8.02
C LYS A 24 -13.04 -1.48 -8.70
N MET A 25 -12.43 -2.62 -8.35
CA MET A 25 -12.77 -3.93 -8.92
C MET A 25 -14.19 -4.37 -8.55
N PHE A 26 -14.66 -4.02 -7.36
CA PHE A 26 -16.03 -4.31 -6.94
C PHE A 26 -17.08 -3.51 -7.75
N LYS A 27 -16.74 -2.25 -8.11
CA LYS A 27 -17.60 -1.40 -8.96
C LYS A 27 -17.49 -1.75 -10.43
N GLN A 28 -16.30 -2.14 -10.89
CA GLN A 28 -16.01 -2.49 -12.28
C GLN A 28 -15.21 -3.80 -12.30
N PRO A 29 -15.90 -4.96 -12.28
CA PRO A 29 -15.25 -6.25 -12.30
C PRO A 29 -14.30 -6.41 -13.48
N LEU A 30 -13.20 -7.15 -13.27
CA LEU A 30 -12.24 -7.45 -14.33
C LEU A 30 -12.91 -8.31 -15.41
N SER A 31 -12.55 -8.05 -16.68
CA SER A 31 -12.91 -8.93 -17.78
C SER A 31 -12.19 -10.28 -17.66
N GLY A 32 -12.86 -11.37 -18.04
CA GLY A 32 -12.22 -12.70 -18.09
C GLY A 32 -12.75 -13.71 -17.08
N GLY A 33 -13.70 -13.34 -16.23
CA GLY A 33 -14.35 -14.30 -15.32
C GLY A 33 -14.34 -13.87 -13.85
N PRO A 34 -14.95 -14.67 -12.97
CA PRO A 34 -15.02 -14.36 -11.55
C PRO A 34 -13.64 -14.46 -10.90
N VAL A 35 -13.33 -13.56 -9.97
CA VAL A 35 -12.12 -13.55 -9.17
C VAL A 35 -12.46 -13.66 -7.67
N ILE A 36 -11.62 -14.34 -6.91
CA ILE A 36 -11.58 -14.17 -5.47
C ILE A 36 -10.72 -12.94 -5.22
N MET A 37 -11.33 -11.86 -4.74
CA MET A 37 -10.64 -10.61 -4.45
C MET A 37 -9.74 -10.72 -3.21
N GLY A 38 -9.06 -9.62 -2.86
CA GLY A 38 -8.15 -9.57 -1.71
C GLY A 38 -6.71 -9.94 -2.09
N HIS A 39 -5.81 -9.00 -1.80
CA HIS A 39 -4.41 -9.07 -2.19
C HIS A 39 -3.44 -8.62 -1.08
N GLU A 40 -3.94 -8.42 0.12
CA GLU A 40 -3.18 -8.12 1.35
C GLU A 40 -3.39 -9.30 2.32
N ASN A 41 -2.59 -10.35 2.15
CA ASN A 41 -2.89 -11.69 2.64
C ASN A 41 -2.06 -12.05 3.87
N ILE A 42 -2.70 -12.25 5.01
CA ILE A 42 -2.10 -12.72 6.27
C ILE A 42 -2.75 -14.04 6.68
N GLY A 43 -1.94 -15.03 7.01
CA GLY A 43 -2.48 -16.32 7.46
C GLY A 43 -1.42 -17.26 7.98
N TYR A 44 -1.87 -18.41 8.43
CA TYR A 44 -1.01 -19.49 8.90
C TYR A 44 -0.78 -20.51 7.77
N ILE A 45 0.46 -20.99 7.63
CA ILE A 45 0.75 -22.11 6.74
C ILE A 45 0.00 -23.34 7.27
N ALA A 46 -1.06 -23.74 6.59
CA ALA A 46 -1.90 -24.87 7.02
C ALA A 46 -1.34 -26.22 6.55
N LYS A 47 -0.74 -26.24 5.38
CA LYS A 47 -0.07 -27.39 4.79
C LYS A 47 1.00 -26.93 3.81
N ALA A 48 2.16 -27.57 3.80
CA ALA A 48 3.22 -27.24 2.85
C ALA A 48 4.08 -28.45 2.49
N GLY A 49 4.54 -28.49 1.24
CA GLY A 49 5.52 -29.46 0.79
C GLY A 49 6.92 -29.16 1.33
N ALA A 50 7.77 -30.20 1.40
CA ALA A 50 9.09 -30.08 2.00
C ALA A 50 9.99 -29.06 1.26
N LYS A 51 9.99 -29.08 -0.07
CA LYS A 51 10.76 -28.10 -0.87
C LYS A 51 10.25 -26.69 -0.76
N PHE A 52 8.92 -26.50 -0.60
CA PHE A 52 8.35 -25.18 -0.36
C PHE A 52 8.85 -24.62 0.99
N MET A 53 8.77 -25.42 2.05
CA MET A 53 9.21 -25.05 3.39
C MET A 53 10.70 -24.66 3.40
N GLU A 54 11.56 -25.49 2.80
CA GLU A 54 13.00 -25.23 2.69
C GLU A 54 13.28 -23.93 1.92
N ARG A 55 12.67 -23.77 0.74
CA ARG A 55 12.87 -22.59 -0.13
C ARG A 55 12.42 -21.28 0.51
N LYS A 56 11.30 -21.32 1.26
CA LYS A 56 10.71 -20.11 1.88
C LYS A 56 11.17 -19.88 3.33
N GLY A 57 11.86 -20.81 3.94
CA GLY A 57 12.27 -20.72 5.35
C GLY A 57 11.08 -20.73 6.32
N VAL A 58 9.99 -21.37 5.96
CA VAL A 58 8.75 -21.45 6.77
C VAL A 58 8.39 -22.90 7.10
N LYS A 59 7.50 -23.08 8.07
CA LYS A 59 6.92 -24.37 8.43
C LYS A 59 5.41 -24.26 8.63
N GLU A 60 4.73 -25.39 8.67
CA GLU A 60 3.32 -25.45 9.04
C GLU A 60 3.12 -24.81 10.43
N GLY A 61 2.11 -23.98 10.56
CA GLY A 61 1.80 -23.19 11.75
C GLY A 61 2.50 -21.82 11.82
N ASP A 62 3.44 -21.50 10.93
CA ASP A 62 4.01 -20.15 10.87
C ASP A 62 2.98 -19.13 10.37
N LEU A 63 2.89 -17.98 11.06
CA LEU A 63 2.14 -16.82 10.59
C LEU A 63 2.97 -16.09 9.52
N VAL A 64 2.37 -15.86 8.35
CA VAL A 64 3.05 -15.23 7.22
C VAL A 64 2.21 -14.14 6.57
N PHE A 65 2.88 -13.15 5.99
CA PHE A 65 2.36 -12.25 5.00
C PHE A 65 2.71 -12.79 3.61
N VAL A 66 1.76 -12.79 2.70
CA VAL A 66 1.95 -13.21 1.31
C VAL A 66 1.68 -12.04 0.39
N GLU A 67 2.71 -11.62 -0.34
CA GLU A 67 2.57 -10.58 -1.34
C GLU A 67 1.61 -11.00 -2.46
N HIS A 68 0.99 -10.02 -3.09
CA HIS A 68 0.07 -10.32 -4.20
C HIS A 68 0.78 -10.72 -5.49
N TYR A 69 2.10 -10.58 -5.58
CA TYR A 69 2.90 -10.95 -6.74
C TYR A 69 3.17 -12.46 -6.80
N VAL A 70 3.15 -13.01 -8.03
CA VAL A 70 3.57 -14.37 -8.33
C VAL A 70 4.61 -14.31 -9.46
N PRO A 71 5.85 -13.84 -9.16
CA PRO A 71 6.87 -13.53 -10.16
C PRO A 71 7.47 -14.79 -10.78
N CYS A 72 8.05 -14.68 -11.97
CA CYS A 72 8.69 -15.81 -12.64
C CYS A 72 10.09 -16.17 -12.12
N PHE A 73 10.73 -15.28 -11.35
CA PHE A 73 12.10 -15.38 -10.84
C PHE A 73 13.22 -15.65 -11.87
N LYS A 74 12.95 -15.36 -13.17
CA LYS A 74 13.93 -15.59 -14.26
C LYS A 74 14.04 -14.44 -15.27
N CYS A 75 13.24 -13.40 -15.16
CA CYS A 75 13.34 -12.22 -16.02
C CYS A 75 14.26 -11.17 -15.41
N GLU A 76 14.66 -10.17 -16.21
CA GLU A 76 15.50 -9.06 -15.80
C GLU A 76 14.98 -8.37 -14.52
N TRP A 77 13.72 -8.03 -14.46
CA TRP A 77 13.10 -7.40 -13.29
C TRP A 77 13.22 -8.25 -12.02
N CYS A 78 13.06 -9.58 -12.14
CA CYS A 78 13.25 -10.47 -11.01
C CYS A 78 14.71 -10.53 -10.55
N HIS A 79 15.66 -10.53 -11.49
CA HIS A 79 17.10 -10.53 -11.17
C HIS A 79 17.55 -9.22 -10.51
N LEU A 80 16.91 -8.10 -10.86
CA LEU A 80 17.16 -6.80 -10.24
C LEU A 80 16.46 -6.62 -8.87
N GLY A 81 15.67 -7.60 -8.41
CA GLY A 81 14.85 -7.47 -7.20
C GLY A 81 13.55 -6.68 -7.39
N GLU A 82 13.28 -6.22 -8.62
CA GLU A 82 12.11 -5.41 -9.01
C GLU A 82 10.98 -6.28 -9.58
N TYR A 83 10.74 -7.43 -8.98
CA TYR A 83 9.74 -8.40 -9.47
C TYR A 83 8.31 -7.84 -9.52
N ARG A 84 8.03 -6.70 -8.87
CA ARG A 84 6.77 -5.95 -9.04
C ARG A 84 6.49 -5.57 -10.50
N HIS A 85 7.54 -5.51 -11.34
CA HIS A 85 7.47 -5.25 -12.79
C HIS A 85 7.52 -6.52 -13.64
N CYS A 86 7.53 -7.71 -13.03
CA CYS A 86 7.58 -8.98 -13.75
C CYS A 86 6.29 -9.23 -14.55
N ALA A 87 6.42 -9.49 -15.85
CA ALA A 87 5.27 -9.75 -16.72
C ALA A 87 4.41 -10.95 -16.30
N ALA A 88 5.01 -11.93 -15.61
CA ALA A 88 4.26 -13.10 -15.10
C ALA A 88 3.27 -12.74 -13.98
N THR A 89 3.39 -11.58 -13.36
CA THR A 89 2.47 -11.07 -12.34
C THR A 89 1.72 -9.81 -12.80
N ASP A 90 1.93 -9.34 -14.02
CA ASP A 90 1.20 -8.20 -14.56
C ASP A 90 -0.08 -8.69 -15.26
N TRP A 91 -1.21 -8.47 -14.60
CA TRP A 91 -2.53 -8.83 -15.13
C TRP A 91 -3.01 -7.94 -16.30
N ARG A 92 -2.33 -6.81 -16.53
CA ARG A 92 -2.65 -5.89 -17.62
C ARG A 92 -2.03 -6.37 -18.93
N GLY A 93 -2.83 -6.96 -19.79
CA GLY A 93 -2.37 -7.42 -21.10
C GLY A 93 -1.64 -8.78 -21.12
N ASN A 94 -1.57 -9.50 -20.00
CA ASN A 94 -1.07 -10.86 -19.94
C ASN A 94 -2.10 -11.80 -19.30
N PRO A 95 -2.91 -12.53 -20.08
CA PRO A 95 -3.92 -13.45 -19.57
C PRO A 95 -3.34 -14.64 -18.79
N ASP A 96 -2.07 -14.97 -19.01
CA ASP A 96 -1.38 -16.06 -18.32
C ASP A 96 -0.73 -15.63 -17.00
N SER A 97 -0.84 -14.34 -16.66
CA SER A 97 -0.30 -13.83 -15.41
C SER A 97 -1.00 -14.42 -14.19
N ARG A 98 -0.26 -14.52 -13.09
CA ARG A 98 -0.80 -14.94 -11.80
C ARG A 98 -0.53 -13.84 -10.77
N ARG A 99 -1.61 -13.42 -10.12
CA ARG A 99 -1.56 -12.40 -9.07
C ARG A 99 -2.73 -12.56 -8.12
N TYR A 100 -2.48 -12.60 -6.83
CA TYR A 100 -3.56 -12.73 -5.85
C TYR A 100 -4.52 -11.55 -5.91
N GLY A 101 -5.83 -11.87 -5.88
CA GLY A 101 -6.90 -10.90 -6.01
C GLY A 101 -7.26 -10.49 -7.44
N TYR A 102 -6.51 -10.97 -8.45
CA TYR A 102 -6.72 -10.61 -9.87
C TYR A 102 -6.87 -11.81 -10.81
N THR A 103 -6.27 -12.94 -10.45
CA THR A 103 -6.36 -14.17 -11.24
C THR A 103 -7.76 -14.75 -11.11
N THR A 104 -8.37 -15.12 -12.25
CA THR A 104 -9.72 -15.66 -12.28
C THR A 104 -9.80 -17.03 -11.60
N SER A 105 -10.95 -17.35 -11.04
CA SER A 105 -11.16 -18.56 -10.24
C SER A 105 -11.25 -19.85 -11.04
N ASP A 106 -11.33 -19.79 -12.38
CA ASP A 106 -11.23 -20.92 -13.31
C ASP A 106 -9.78 -21.36 -13.56
N ASN A 107 -8.79 -20.55 -13.19
CA ASN A 107 -7.39 -20.96 -13.23
C ASN A 107 -7.11 -22.12 -12.25
N PRO A 108 -6.19 -23.04 -12.61
CA PRO A 108 -5.84 -24.17 -11.75
C PRO A 108 -5.59 -23.76 -10.31
N HIS A 109 -5.99 -24.64 -9.37
CA HIS A 109 -6.00 -24.46 -7.90
C HIS A 109 -7.09 -23.51 -7.37
N HIS A 110 -7.69 -22.65 -8.18
CA HIS A 110 -8.88 -21.83 -7.90
C HIS A 110 -8.78 -20.81 -6.74
N LEU A 111 -7.82 -20.91 -5.82
CA LEU A 111 -7.68 -20.11 -4.60
C LEU A 111 -6.66 -18.98 -4.79
N TRP A 112 -6.97 -18.01 -5.66
CA TRP A 112 -6.09 -16.92 -6.07
C TRP A 112 -6.42 -15.55 -5.45
N GLY A 113 -6.98 -15.54 -4.23
CA GLY A 113 -7.28 -14.28 -3.53
C GLY A 113 -7.55 -14.48 -2.04
N GLY A 114 -7.43 -13.40 -1.29
CA GLY A 114 -7.48 -13.41 0.17
C GLY A 114 -8.89 -13.32 0.77
N PHE A 115 -9.91 -12.92 0.00
CA PHE A 115 -11.29 -12.89 0.51
C PHE A 115 -11.88 -14.31 0.46
N ALA A 116 -11.17 -15.21 1.10
CA ALA A 116 -11.45 -16.64 1.19
C ALA A 116 -10.86 -17.20 2.49
N GLN A 117 -11.30 -18.37 2.90
CA GLN A 117 -10.76 -19.06 4.08
C GLN A 117 -9.37 -19.65 3.84
N TYR A 118 -9.05 -19.97 2.57
CA TYR A 118 -7.76 -20.52 2.17
C TYR A 118 -7.28 -19.90 0.87
N THR A 119 -5.96 -19.79 0.74
CA THR A 119 -5.27 -19.33 -0.46
C THR A 119 -4.18 -20.33 -0.85
N TYR A 120 -4.08 -20.65 -2.14
CA TYR A 120 -3.04 -21.54 -2.68
C TYR A 120 -1.73 -20.77 -2.87
N LEU A 121 -0.62 -21.36 -2.47
CA LEU A 121 0.72 -20.80 -2.60
C LEU A 121 1.56 -21.68 -3.55
N PRO A 122 1.82 -21.27 -4.80
CA PRO A 122 2.76 -21.95 -5.67
C PRO A 122 4.21 -21.74 -5.21
N TRP A 123 5.13 -22.51 -5.78
CA TRP A 123 6.57 -22.45 -5.48
C TRP A 123 7.15 -21.02 -5.56
N ASN A 124 6.61 -20.18 -6.42
CA ASN A 124 7.04 -18.80 -6.66
C ASN A 124 6.20 -17.73 -5.94
N ALA A 125 5.34 -18.12 -5.01
CA ALA A 125 4.72 -17.16 -4.10
C ALA A 125 5.80 -16.41 -3.31
N VAL A 126 5.59 -15.12 -3.07
CA VAL A 126 6.48 -14.31 -2.21
C VAL A 126 5.91 -14.30 -0.80
N VAL A 127 6.67 -14.87 0.13
CA VAL A 127 6.21 -15.15 1.50
C VAL A 127 7.18 -14.52 2.48
N HIS A 128 6.64 -13.80 3.46
CA HIS A 128 7.38 -13.18 4.57
C HIS A 128 6.88 -13.73 5.89
N LYS A 129 7.80 -14.08 6.76
CA LYS A 129 7.46 -14.53 8.11
C LYS A 129 7.09 -13.32 8.97
N VAL A 130 5.91 -13.36 9.60
CA VAL A 130 5.50 -12.30 10.52
C VAL A 130 6.29 -12.45 11.83
N PRO A 131 6.97 -11.39 12.30
CA PRO A 131 7.75 -11.45 13.52
C PRO A 131 6.88 -11.75 14.76
N ALA A 132 7.48 -12.40 15.75
CA ALA A 132 6.84 -12.61 17.04
C ALA A 132 6.43 -11.28 17.68
N GLY A 133 5.24 -11.24 18.29
CA GLY A 133 4.68 -10.03 18.90
C GLY A 133 3.83 -9.15 17.96
N VAL A 134 3.85 -9.40 16.65
CA VAL A 134 2.93 -8.76 15.71
C VAL A 134 1.67 -9.60 15.58
N THR A 135 0.52 -9.02 15.92
CA THR A 135 -0.77 -9.72 15.77
C THR A 135 -1.18 -9.82 14.31
N PRO A 136 -2.01 -10.80 13.91
CA PRO A 136 -2.51 -10.91 12.54
C PRO A 136 -3.21 -9.63 12.06
N GLU A 137 -4.00 -8.99 12.92
CA GLU A 137 -4.73 -7.76 12.60
C GLU A 137 -3.76 -6.61 12.33
N LEU A 138 -2.70 -6.47 13.14
CA LEU A 138 -1.66 -5.46 12.90
C LEU A 138 -0.87 -5.78 11.64
N ALA A 139 -0.56 -7.05 11.37
CA ALA A 139 0.07 -7.47 10.12
C ALA A 139 -0.77 -7.13 8.87
N GLY A 140 -2.08 -6.96 9.01
CA GLY A 140 -2.98 -6.52 7.93
C GLY A 140 -2.51 -5.24 7.23
N ILE A 141 -1.77 -4.34 7.91
CA ILE A 141 -1.26 -3.10 7.30
C ILE A 141 0.15 -3.23 6.70
N VAL A 142 0.71 -4.44 6.57
CA VAL A 142 2.06 -4.64 5.97
C VAL A 142 2.11 -4.04 4.56
N THR A 143 1.11 -4.28 3.72
CA THR A 143 1.10 -3.76 2.34
C THR A 143 1.17 -2.23 2.28
N PRO A 144 0.29 -1.44 2.93
CA PRO A 144 0.42 0.02 2.92
C PRO A 144 1.73 0.50 3.58
N MET A 145 2.22 -0.16 4.63
CA MET A 145 3.50 0.17 5.26
C MET A 145 4.67 -0.07 4.31
N SER A 146 4.67 -1.19 3.58
CA SER A 146 5.68 -1.50 2.56
C SER A 146 5.68 -0.46 1.43
N ASN A 147 4.51 -0.06 0.97
CA ASN A 147 4.37 1.02 -0.01
C ASN A 147 4.92 2.34 0.54
N GLY A 148 4.63 2.67 1.80
CA GLY A 148 5.15 3.88 2.44
C GLY A 148 6.67 3.93 2.45
N ILE A 149 7.32 2.81 2.80
CA ILE A 149 8.77 2.67 2.80
C ILE A 149 9.33 2.74 1.38
N GLU A 150 8.75 1.98 0.44
CA GLU A 150 9.21 1.98 -0.96
C GLU A 150 9.18 3.37 -1.55
N TRP A 151 8.04 4.04 -1.46
CA TRP A 151 7.81 5.31 -2.15
C TRP A 151 8.55 6.48 -1.50
N ALA A 152 8.57 6.56 -0.17
CA ALA A 152 9.28 7.62 0.52
C ALA A 152 10.80 7.43 0.50
N LEU A 153 11.29 6.23 0.87
CA LEU A 153 12.72 6.02 1.06
C LEU A 153 13.44 5.62 -0.22
N PHE A 154 12.89 4.63 -0.96
CA PHE A 154 13.60 4.08 -2.13
C PHE A 154 13.32 4.87 -3.40
N ASP A 155 12.06 5.22 -3.66
CA ASP A 155 11.70 5.97 -4.86
C ASP A 155 12.04 7.46 -4.73
N CYS A 156 11.73 8.11 -3.60
CA CYS A 156 11.91 9.56 -3.42
C CYS A 156 13.14 9.95 -2.59
N HIS A 157 13.87 8.98 -2.05
CA HIS A 157 15.09 9.21 -1.27
C HIS A 157 14.89 10.16 -0.07
N VAL A 158 13.72 10.09 0.58
CA VAL A 158 13.49 10.83 1.81
C VAL A 158 14.50 10.38 2.86
N GLY A 159 15.14 11.32 3.50
CA GLY A 159 16.15 11.07 4.52
C GLY A 159 16.29 12.24 5.48
N TYR A 160 17.40 12.25 6.21
CA TYR A 160 17.71 13.27 7.20
C TYR A 160 17.63 14.68 6.62
N GLY A 161 16.91 15.55 7.33
CA GLY A 161 16.74 16.97 6.98
C GLY A 161 15.72 17.26 5.88
N ALA A 162 15.06 16.25 5.30
CA ALA A 162 14.07 16.46 4.24
C ALA A 162 12.79 17.11 4.76
N ARG A 163 12.24 18.05 3.99
CA ARG A 163 10.91 18.63 4.19
C ARG A 163 9.93 17.96 3.25
N VAL A 164 8.92 17.33 3.80
CA VAL A 164 8.00 16.47 3.04
C VAL A 164 6.56 16.97 3.15
N LEU A 165 5.89 17.04 2.01
CA LEU A 165 4.44 17.25 1.92
C LEU A 165 3.78 15.93 1.51
N ILE A 166 2.87 15.42 2.34
CA ILE A 166 2.08 14.23 2.07
C ILE A 166 0.63 14.67 1.81
N GLN A 167 0.03 14.22 0.72
CA GLN A 167 -1.32 14.61 0.33
C GLN A 167 -2.25 13.41 0.40
N GLY A 168 -3.32 13.54 1.20
CA GLY A 168 -4.30 12.48 1.45
C GLY A 168 -3.96 11.60 2.66
N PRO A 169 -4.73 11.70 3.78
CA PRO A 169 -4.45 11.01 5.03
C PRO A 169 -5.12 9.63 5.10
N GLY A 170 -5.19 8.92 3.98
CA GLY A 170 -5.59 7.51 3.94
C GLY A 170 -4.48 6.59 4.45
N GLN A 171 -4.71 5.27 4.41
CA GLN A 171 -3.72 4.28 4.85
C GLN A 171 -2.34 4.47 4.18
N GLN A 172 -2.30 4.87 2.90
CA GLN A 172 -1.04 5.11 2.19
C GLN A 172 -0.34 6.36 2.73
N GLY A 173 -1.05 7.49 2.87
CA GLY A 173 -0.47 8.73 3.40
C GLY A 173 0.01 8.58 4.84
N LEU A 174 -0.75 7.90 5.71
CA LEU A 174 -0.35 7.63 7.09
C LEU A 174 0.90 6.74 7.16
N SER A 175 1.01 5.75 6.28
CA SER A 175 2.22 4.91 6.16
C SER A 175 3.44 5.73 5.71
N GLN A 176 3.23 6.71 4.83
CA GLN A 176 4.28 7.64 4.42
C GLN A 176 4.74 8.55 5.58
N VAL A 177 3.82 9.03 6.43
CA VAL A 177 4.19 9.79 7.63
C VAL A 177 5.18 9.00 8.49
N VAL A 178 4.85 7.74 8.76
CA VAL A 178 5.70 6.86 9.57
C VAL A 178 7.06 6.60 8.90
N ALA A 179 7.05 6.30 7.60
CA ALA A 179 8.26 6.06 6.84
C ALA A 179 9.19 7.29 6.82
N CYS A 180 8.63 8.50 6.56
CA CYS A 180 9.37 9.75 6.57
C CYS A 180 9.93 10.09 7.95
N LYS A 181 9.13 9.88 9.02
CA LYS A 181 9.59 10.12 10.40
C LYS A 181 10.74 9.21 10.79
N GLN A 182 10.66 7.94 10.43
CA GLN A 182 11.73 6.97 10.69
C GLN A 182 12.98 7.26 9.86
N ALA A 183 12.85 7.81 8.66
CA ALA A 183 13.97 8.23 7.80
C ALA A 183 14.70 9.48 8.30
N GLY A 184 14.15 10.19 9.29
CA GLY A 184 14.73 11.41 9.84
C GLY A 184 14.38 12.67 9.04
N ALA A 185 13.22 12.69 8.38
CA ALA A 185 12.69 13.94 7.80
C ALA A 185 12.57 15.03 8.88
N ASP A 186 13.00 16.23 8.55
CA ASP A 186 13.00 17.39 9.46
C ASP A 186 11.61 17.98 9.62
N LEU A 187 10.82 17.96 8.55
CA LEU A 187 9.47 18.50 8.51
C LEU A 187 8.53 17.59 7.72
N ILE A 188 7.43 17.19 8.33
CA ILE A 188 6.39 16.39 7.70
C ILE A 188 5.06 17.13 7.78
N ILE A 189 4.57 17.59 6.64
CA ILE A 189 3.25 18.23 6.49
C ILE A 189 2.32 17.23 5.81
N ILE A 190 1.12 17.04 6.35
CA ILE A 190 0.08 16.23 5.70
C ILE A 190 -1.16 17.06 5.42
N THR A 191 -1.79 16.87 4.26
CA THR A 191 -3.04 17.53 3.90
C THR A 191 -4.20 16.56 3.81
N GLY A 192 -5.39 17.04 4.11
CA GLY A 192 -6.66 16.33 3.98
C GLY A 192 -7.81 17.32 3.88
N THR A 193 -9.02 16.80 3.82
CA THR A 193 -10.27 17.59 3.82
C THR A 193 -10.92 17.57 5.21
N SER A 194 -11.95 18.40 5.43
CA SER A 194 -12.69 18.43 6.69
C SER A 194 -13.31 17.06 7.07
N LYS A 195 -13.55 16.19 6.09
CA LYS A 195 -14.00 14.81 6.32
C LYS A 195 -12.90 13.92 6.93
N ASP A 196 -11.66 14.33 6.82
CA ASP A 196 -10.49 13.57 7.26
C ASP A 196 -9.99 14.01 8.66
N ALA A 197 -10.75 14.81 9.42
CA ALA A 197 -10.30 15.38 10.70
C ALA A 197 -9.66 14.35 11.64
N LYS A 198 -10.30 13.17 11.81
CA LYS A 198 -9.77 12.07 12.63
C LYS A 198 -8.47 11.49 12.06
N ARG A 199 -8.38 11.35 10.74
CA ARG A 199 -7.18 10.84 10.06
C ARG A 199 -6.01 11.82 10.19
N LEU A 200 -6.28 13.15 10.12
CA LEU A 200 -5.29 14.20 10.32
C LEU A 200 -4.79 14.23 11.78
N GLU A 201 -5.67 13.98 12.76
CA GLU A 201 -5.27 13.80 14.15
C GLU A 201 -4.34 12.59 14.33
N ILE A 202 -4.71 11.45 13.74
CA ILE A 202 -3.87 10.24 13.78
C ILE A 202 -2.54 10.49 13.10
N ALA A 203 -2.50 11.20 11.98
CA ALA A 203 -1.24 11.55 11.30
C ALA A 203 -0.27 12.30 12.25
N LYS A 204 -0.75 13.23 13.05
CA LYS A 204 0.07 13.91 14.09
C LYS A 204 0.60 12.93 15.12
N ARG A 205 -0.21 12.00 15.59
CA ARG A 205 0.21 10.96 16.53
C ARG A 205 1.24 9.99 15.92
N LEU A 206 1.21 9.80 14.62
CA LEU A 206 2.18 8.99 13.86
C LEU A 206 3.45 9.77 13.52
N GLY A 207 3.51 11.07 13.77
CA GLY A 207 4.72 11.85 13.62
C GLY A 207 4.69 12.95 12.56
N ALA A 208 3.52 13.28 12.00
CA ALA A 208 3.37 14.49 11.18
C ALA A 208 3.49 15.74 12.06
N ASP A 209 4.31 16.71 11.66
CA ASP A 209 4.53 17.95 12.41
C ASP A 209 3.36 18.91 12.19
N HIS A 210 2.80 18.95 10.98
CA HIS A 210 1.63 19.77 10.65
C HIS A 210 0.59 18.97 9.86
N ALA A 211 -0.68 19.25 10.16
CA ALA A 211 -1.83 18.71 9.42
C ALA A 211 -2.70 19.89 8.95
N ILE A 212 -2.98 19.95 7.67
CA ILE A 212 -3.70 21.03 7.00
C ILE A 212 -5.03 20.50 6.45
N ASP A 213 -6.13 21.14 6.83
CA ASP A 213 -7.43 20.95 6.19
C ASP A 213 -7.56 21.94 5.03
N VAL A 214 -7.43 21.43 3.79
CA VAL A 214 -7.46 22.26 2.58
C VAL A 214 -8.80 22.93 2.28
N GLN A 215 -9.85 22.62 3.06
CA GLN A 215 -11.15 23.26 2.94
C GLN A 215 -11.33 24.42 3.95
N GLN A 216 -10.46 24.51 4.96
CA GLN A 216 -10.53 25.53 6.02
C GLN A 216 -9.50 26.64 5.85
N GLU A 217 -8.38 26.38 5.18
CA GLU A 217 -7.31 27.34 4.97
C GLU A 217 -6.68 27.16 3.56
N ASP A 218 -6.01 28.20 3.06
CA ASP A 218 -5.21 28.10 1.84
C ASP A 218 -3.98 27.20 2.08
N PRO A 219 -3.94 25.99 1.51
CA PRO A 219 -2.87 25.06 1.80
C PRO A 219 -1.50 25.56 1.30
N LEU A 220 -1.43 26.28 0.17
CA LEU A 220 -0.17 26.81 -0.34
C LEU A 220 0.39 27.88 0.57
N ALA A 221 -0.44 28.86 0.95
CA ALA A 221 -0.03 29.93 1.87
C ALA A 221 0.45 29.35 3.21
N ARG A 222 -0.27 28.35 3.73
CA ARG A 222 0.11 27.67 4.97
C ARG A 222 1.42 26.90 4.88
N ILE A 223 1.65 26.15 3.78
CA ILE A 223 2.91 25.43 3.56
C ILE A 223 4.06 26.42 3.45
N MET A 224 3.89 27.53 2.73
CA MET A 224 4.92 28.55 2.59
C MET A 224 5.24 29.25 3.91
N ASP A 225 4.23 29.51 4.75
CA ASP A 225 4.42 30.04 6.12
C ASP A 225 5.25 29.06 6.98
N ILE A 226 4.85 27.79 7.04
CA ILE A 226 5.55 26.73 7.79
C ILE A 226 7.01 26.58 7.35
N THR A 227 7.28 26.68 6.04
CA THR A 227 8.62 26.50 5.47
C THR A 227 9.44 27.79 5.37
N GLY A 228 8.95 28.91 5.89
CA GLY A 228 9.61 30.22 5.79
C GLY A 228 9.82 30.65 4.31
N GLY A 229 8.89 30.34 3.43
CA GLY A 229 8.95 30.62 2.00
C GLY A 229 9.84 29.70 1.17
N GLN A 230 10.46 28.70 1.79
CA GLN A 230 11.41 27.81 1.09
C GLN A 230 10.75 26.66 0.32
N GLY A 231 9.53 26.28 0.70
CA GLY A 231 8.82 25.11 0.15
C GLY A 231 9.40 23.78 0.61
N VAL A 232 8.92 22.68 0.02
CA VAL A 232 9.26 21.31 0.40
C VAL A 232 10.22 20.65 -0.59
N ASP A 233 10.95 19.65 -0.13
CA ASP A 233 11.91 18.89 -0.93
C ASP A 233 11.25 17.73 -1.68
N VAL A 234 10.23 17.11 -1.05
CA VAL A 234 9.51 15.95 -1.58
C VAL A 234 8.00 16.16 -1.38
N VAL A 235 7.24 15.81 -2.40
CA VAL A 235 5.78 15.72 -2.36
C VAL A 235 5.37 14.28 -2.65
N LEU A 236 4.54 13.71 -1.79
CA LEU A 236 4.02 12.35 -1.89
C LEU A 236 2.49 12.44 -2.04
N ASP A 237 2.01 12.38 -3.29
CA ASP A 237 0.57 12.44 -3.57
C ASP A 237 -0.08 11.06 -3.45
N CYS A 238 -0.92 10.91 -2.42
CA CYS A 238 -1.75 9.74 -2.13
C CYS A 238 -3.25 10.08 -2.13
N ALA A 239 -3.65 11.24 -2.68
CA ALA A 239 -5.00 11.77 -2.64
C ALA A 239 -5.88 11.21 -3.77
N ALA A 240 -6.17 9.93 -3.72
CA ALA A 240 -7.01 9.27 -4.72
C ALA A 240 -8.40 9.92 -4.83
N GLY A 241 -8.84 10.18 -6.08
CA GLY A 241 -10.15 10.78 -6.36
C GLY A 241 -10.22 12.30 -6.18
N ALA A 242 -9.12 12.97 -5.85
CA ALA A 242 -9.06 14.44 -5.71
C ALA A 242 -8.76 15.19 -7.03
N GLY A 243 -8.68 14.47 -8.15
CA GLY A 243 -8.35 15.04 -9.46
C GLY A 243 -6.93 15.62 -9.51
N THR A 244 -6.74 16.74 -10.20
CA THR A 244 -5.43 17.34 -10.45
C THR A 244 -4.95 18.29 -9.35
N ALA A 245 -5.83 18.70 -8.46
CA ALA A 245 -5.54 19.72 -7.42
C ALA A 245 -4.35 19.36 -6.52
N PRO A 246 -4.18 18.10 -6.04
CA PRO A 246 -3.01 17.75 -5.22
C PRO A 246 -1.69 17.90 -5.98
N VAL A 247 -1.64 17.47 -7.25
CA VAL A 247 -0.43 17.59 -8.07
C VAL A 247 -0.08 19.06 -8.33
N LEU A 248 -1.09 19.91 -8.61
CA LEU A 248 -0.90 21.36 -8.78
C LEU A 248 -0.34 21.98 -7.52
N LEU A 249 -0.95 21.70 -6.36
CA LEU A 249 -0.45 22.16 -5.06
C LEU A 249 0.99 21.68 -4.82
N GLY A 250 1.28 20.42 -5.14
CA GLY A 250 2.63 19.86 -5.00
C GLY A 250 3.68 20.60 -5.85
N VAL A 251 3.37 20.93 -7.10
CA VAL A 251 4.26 21.70 -7.99
C VAL A 251 4.50 23.12 -7.42
N GLU A 252 3.45 23.78 -6.90
CA GLU A 252 3.58 25.11 -6.32
C GLU A 252 4.37 25.09 -5.01
N ALA A 253 4.07 24.16 -4.11
CA ALA A 253 4.69 24.04 -2.79
C ALA A 253 6.15 23.55 -2.85
N MET A 254 6.59 23.01 -3.99
CA MET A 254 7.96 22.53 -4.17
C MET A 254 8.96 23.69 -4.02
N LYS A 255 10.09 23.42 -3.40
CA LYS A 255 11.21 24.36 -3.29
C LYS A 255 11.61 24.94 -4.66
N ARG A 256 12.33 26.07 -4.62
CA ARG A 256 12.68 26.86 -5.83
C ARG A 256 13.39 26.04 -6.91
N LYS A 257 14.26 25.12 -6.53
CA LYS A 257 15.05 24.30 -7.47
C LYS A 257 15.24 22.86 -6.98
N GLY A 258 14.98 21.93 -7.86
CA GLY A 258 15.06 20.51 -7.58
C GLY A 258 13.88 20.06 -6.68
N GLY A 259 13.83 18.80 -6.38
CA GLY A 259 12.79 18.17 -5.59
C GLY A 259 12.07 17.08 -6.37
N THR A 260 11.35 16.24 -5.64
CA THR A 260 10.66 15.08 -6.21
C THR A 260 9.18 15.12 -5.89
N LEU A 261 8.35 15.01 -6.94
CA LEU A 261 6.91 14.82 -6.84
C LEU A 261 6.59 13.37 -7.21
N LEU A 262 6.13 12.59 -6.25
CA LEU A 262 5.65 11.24 -6.49
C LEU A 262 4.13 11.25 -6.60
N VAL A 263 3.61 10.68 -7.70
CA VAL A 263 2.16 10.61 -7.98
C VAL A 263 1.69 9.16 -7.85
N GLN A 264 0.82 8.92 -6.87
CA GLN A 264 0.12 7.66 -6.66
C GLN A 264 -1.41 7.85 -6.71
N GLY A 265 -1.89 9.06 -6.39
CA GLY A 265 -3.29 9.41 -6.55
C GLY A 265 -3.72 9.22 -7.99
N GLU A 266 -4.44 8.13 -8.29
CA GLU A 266 -4.74 7.75 -9.67
C GLU A 266 -5.66 8.76 -10.33
N MET A 267 -5.15 9.44 -11.35
CA MET A 267 -5.91 10.26 -12.30
C MET A 267 -5.72 9.69 -13.71
N ALA A 268 -6.76 9.74 -14.53
CA ALA A 268 -6.71 9.22 -15.89
C ALA A 268 -5.93 10.18 -16.82
N GLU A 269 -6.22 11.47 -16.70
CA GLU A 269 -5.65 12.53 -17.55
C GLU A 269 -5.35 13.77 -16.71
N PHE A 270 -4.41 14.56 -17.17
CA PHE A 270 -4.09 15.86 -16.61
C PHE A 270 -4.04 16.90 -17.74
N PRO A 271 -5.19 17.44 -18.17
CA PRO A 271 -5.24 18.58 -19.08
C PRO A 271 -4.49 19.77 -18.46
N ASP A 272 -3.81 20.56 -19.29
CA ASP A 272 -3.12 21.80 -18.88
C ASP A 272 -2.06 21.58 -17.77
N PHE A 273 -1.35 20.45 -17.82
CA PHE A 273 -0.27 20.16 -16.88
C PHE A 273 0.81 21.26 -16.92
N PRO A 274 1.23 21.84 -15.77
CA PRO A 274 2.11 23.01 -15.72
C PRO A 274 3.58 22.67 -16.00
N LEU A 275 3.87 22.06 -17.15
CA LEU A 275 5.20 21.57 -17.52
C LEU A 275 6.26 22.68 -17.47
N GLY A 276 5.90 23.91 -17.82
CA GLY A 276 6.80 25.06 -17.71
C GLY A 276 7.31 25.30 -16.29
N LYS A 277 6.42 25.18 -15.28
CA LYS A 277 6.83 25.31 -13.87
C LYS A 277 7.71 24.15 -13.42
N VAL A 278 7.38 22.92 -13.84
CA VAL A 278 8.19 21.72 -13.58
C VAL A 278 9.60 21.90 -14.12
N THR A 279 9.73 22.38 -15.36
CA THR A 279 11.02 22.65 -16.01
C THR A 279 11.81 23.73 -15.28
N VAL A 280 11.19 24.88 -14.98
CA VAL A 280 11.85 26.00 -14.28
C VAL A 280 12.30 25.63 -12.86
N LYS A 281 11.51 24.82 -12.16
CA LYS A 281 11.84 24.34 -10.81
C LYS A 281 12.74 23.10 -10.80
N TYR A 282 13.04 22.48 -11.94
CA TYR A 282 13.82 21.21 -12.05
C TYR A 282 13.18 20.08 -11.21
N ILE A 283 11.86 19.95 -11.25
CA ILE A 283 11.14 18.91 -10.49
C ILE A 283 11.28 17.56 -11.20
N THR A 284 11.66 16.53 -10.45
CA THR A 284 11.56 15.15 -10.88
C THR A 284 10.15 14.62 -10.56
N ILE A 285 9.44 14.12 -11.57
CA ILE A 285 8.13 13.46 -11.34
C ILE A 285 8.33 11.97 -11.42
N LYS A 286 7.83 11.25 -10.42
CA LYS A 286 7.81 9.79 -10.35
C LYS A 286 6.40 9.28 -10.17
N SER A 287 6.10 8.13 -10.76
CA SER A 287 4.91 7.34 -10.46
C SER A 287 5.25 6.25 -9.45
N ALA A 288 4.28 5.86 -8.63
CA ALA A 288 4.46 4.82 -7.63
C ALA A 288 3.40 3.74 -7.72
N ARG A 289 3.84 2.49 -7.72
CA ARG A 289 2.99 1.32 -7.59
C ARG A 289 3.75 0.16 -6.95
N GLY A 290 3.14 -0.42 -5.92
CA GLY A 290 3.66 -1.61 -5.27
C GLY A 290 4.95 -1.35 -4.46
N HIS A 291 5.59 -2.42 -4.09
CA HIS A 291 6.72 -2.43 -3.17
C HIS A 291 7.69 -3.56 -3.50
N SER A 292 8.90 -3.46 -3.00
CA SER A 292 9.94 -4.48 -3.08
C SER A 292 9.88 -5.44 -1.88
N PHE A 293 10.54 -6.60 -2.00
CA PHE A 293 10.75 -7.54 -0.89
C PHE A 293 11.38 -6.83 0.33
N LYS A 294 12.39 -6.02 0.09
CA LYS A 294 13.08 -5.27 1.13
C LYS A 294 12.15 -4.33 1.90
N ALA A 295 11.26 -3.64 1.20
CA ALA A 295 10.27 -2.77 1.84
C ALA A 295 9.31 -3.55 2.74
N CYS A 296 8.90 -4.76 2.33
CA CYS A 296 8.07 -5.65 3.15
C CYS A 296 8.79 -6.09 4.44
N GLU A 297 10.04 -6.54 4.33
CA GLU A 297 10.84 -6.92 5.49
C GLU A 297 11.00 -5.74 6.47
N MET A 298 11.29 -4.54 5.95
CA MET A 298 11.40 -3.34 6.78
C MET A 298 10.05 -2.97 7.42
N ALA A 299 8.94 -3.13 6.71
CA ALA A 299 7.60 -2.88 7.25
C ALA A 299 7.29 -3.84 8.41
N LEU A 300 7.56 -5.12 8.25
CA LEU A 300 7.40 -6.12 9.32
C LEU A 300 8.25 -5.82 10.55
N GLN A 301 9.51 -5.42 10.36
CA GLN A 301 10.38 -4.98 11.46
C GLN A 301 9.86 -3.71 12.14
N GLN A 302 9.30 -2.78 11.36
CA GLN A 302 8.70 -1.56 11.89
C GLN A 302 7.47 -1.88 12.76
N LEU A 303 6.59 -2.79 12.32
CA LEU A 303 5.46 -3.28 13.12
C LEU A 303 5.95 -3.92 14.43
N ALA A 304 6.95 -4.78 14.35
CA ALA A 304 7.51 -5.47 15.52
C ALA A 304 8.23 -4.54 16.51
N SER A 305 8.66 -3.36 16.05
CA SER A 305 9.37 -2.39 16.92
C SER A 305 8.45 -1.67 17.91
N HIS A 306 7.15 -1.63 17.66
CA HIS A 306 6.13 -0.88 18.44
C HIS A 306 6.49 0.59 18.70
N ARG A 307 7.33 1.19 17.85
CA ARG A 307 7.77 2.60 17.99
C ARG A 307 6.66 3.62 17.67
N PHE A 308 5.70 3.21 16.86
CA PHE A 308 4.58 4.04 16.44
C PHE A 308 3.27 3.34 16.84
N PRO A 309 2.23 4.10 17.21
CA PRO A 309 0.91 3.53 17.56
C PRO A 309 0.15 3.09 16.30
N LEU A 310 0.67 2.09 15.57
CA LEU A 310 0.18 1.65 14.27
C LEU A 310 -1.19 0.95 14.35
N GLU A 311 -1.59 0.49 15.53
CA GLU A 311 -2.94 -0.01 15.81
C GLU A 311 -4.03 1.03 15.54
N LEU A 312 -3.70 2.32 15.56
CA LEU A 312 -4.63 3.39 15.20
C LEU A 312 -5.03 3.39 13.72
N VAL A 313 -4.23 2.75 12.87
CA VAL A 313 -4.51 2.64 11.44
C VAL A 313 -5.48 1.51 11.17
N THR A 314 -5.46 0.42 11.94
CA THR A 314 -6.36 -0.74 11.79
C THR A 314 -7.72 -0.44 12.45
N THR A 315 -8.63 0.22 11.72
CA THR A 315 -9.84 0.79 12.33
C THR A 315 -11.04 -0.13 12.35
N HIS A 316 -11.18 -1.03 11.37
CA HIS A 316 -12.39 -1.86 11.24
C HIS A 316 -12.05 -3.28 10.78
N THR A 317 -12.78 -4.23 11.32
CA THR A 317 -12.75 -5.63 10.89
C THR A 317 -14.17 -6.13 10.63
N PHE A 318 -14.34 -6.97 9.62
CA PHE A 318 -15.63 -7.58 9.26
C PHE A 318 -15.47 -9.07 8.96
N GLY A 319 -16.51 -9.84 9.15
CA GLY A 319 -16.55 -11.22 8.68
C GLY A 319 -16.64 -11.31 7.15
N LEU A 320 -16.29 -12.47 6.60
CA LEU A 320 -16.34 -12.68 5.15
C LEU A 320 -17.73 -12.48 4.54
N LYS A 321 -18.78 -12.80 5.28
CA LYS A 321 -20.18 -12.58 4.88
C LYS A 321 -20.52 -11.11 4.65
N ASP A 322 -19.79 -10.19 5.29
CA ASP A 322 -19.98 -8.75 5.22
C ASP A 322 -19.01 -8.06 4.25
N ALA A 323 -18.28 -8.84 3.42
CA ALA A 323 -17.24 -8.35 2.53
C ALA A 323 -17.69 -7.20 1.63
N ALA A 324 -18.91 -7.27 1.08
CA ALA A 324 -19.46 -6.20 0.24
C ALA A 324 -19.62 -4.88 1.02
N TYR A 325 -20.08 -4.94 2.27
CA TYR A 325 -20.21 -3.77 3.14
C TYR A 325 -18.83 -3.23 3.54
N ALA A 326 -17.89 -4.10 3.86
CA ALA A 326 -16.52 -3.74 4.18
C ALA A 326 -15.82 -3.01 3.02
N ILE A 327 -15.96 -3.51 1.78
CA ILE A 327 -15.43 -2.86 0.57
C ILE A 327 -16.08 -1.48 0.36
N LYS A 328 -17.41 -1.37 0.49
CA LYS A 328 -18.12 -0.08 0.39
C LYS A 328 -17.65 0.89 1.47
N SER A 329 -17.33 0.42 2.68
CA SER A 329 -16.81 1.26 3.76
C SER A 329 -15.47 1.90 3.40
N VAL A 330 -14.55 1.16 2.78
CA VAL A 330 -13.31 1.72 2.22
C VAL A 330 -13.59 2.76 1.13
N GLY A 331 -14.66 2.56 0.36
CA GLY A 331 -15.15 3.49 -0.67
C GLY A 331 -15.93 4.70 -0.13
N ASN A 332 -15.96 4.91 1.18
CA ASN A 332 -16.77 5.95 1.86
C ASN A 332 -18.30 5.80 1.71
N GLU A 333 -18.78 4.59 1.45
CA GLU A 333 -20.21 4.27 1.25
C GLU A 333 -20.75 3.33 2.36
N GLY A 334 -20.10 3.28 3.52
CA GLY A 334 -20.46 2.37 4.62
C GLY A 334 -20.11 2.93 5.99
N ALA A 335 -19.27 2.23 6.76
CA ALA A 335 -18.80 2.65 8.07
C ALA A 335 -18.09 4.02 8.01
N LYS A 336 -18.19 4.78 9.11
CA LYS A 336 -17.53 6.08 9.27
C LYS A 336 -16.12 5.91 9.84
N ASP A 337 -15.29 6.94 9.69
CA ASP A 337 -13.94 6.99 10.28
C ASP A 337 -13.01 5.83 9.86
N VAL A 338 -13.22 5.31 8.67
CA VAL A 338 -12.44 4.21 8.10
C VAL A 338 -11.06 4.69 7.68
N ILE A 339 -10.02 3.97 8.10
CA ILE A 339 -8.65 4.14 7.61
C ILE A 339 -8.22 2.86 6.90
N HIS A 340 -8.02 1.79 7.66
CA HIS A 340 -7.76 0.46 7.13
C HIS A 340 -8.83 -0.51 7.61
N VAL A 341 -9.32 -1.33 6.69
CA VAL A 341 -10.34 -2.35 6.91
C VAL A 341 -9.77 -3.71 6.57
N SER A 342 -10.05 -4.69 7.40
CA SER A 342 -9.69 -6.08 7.15
C SER A 342 -10.90 -7.00 7.20
N LEU A 343 -10.89 -8.04 6.39
CA LEU A 343 -11.77 -9.20 6.53
C LEU A 343 -11.13 -10.25 7.42
N LEU A 344 -11.93 -10.83 8.28
CA LEU A 344 -11.60 -11.99 9.13
C LEU A 344 -12.37 -13.20 8.58
N PRO A 345 -11.76 -14.05 7.72
CA PRO A 345 -12.50 -15.03 6.92
C PRO A 345 -13.19 -16.15 7.71
N TRP A 346 -12.97 -16.23 9.01
CA TRP A 346 -13.55 -17.24 9.90
C TRP A 346 -14.66 -16.71 10.82
N GLN A 347 -15.06 -15.44 10.63
CA GLN A 347 -16.16 -14.78 11.35
C GLN A 347 -17.43 -14.68 10.51
#